data_c7becf9132261590ede495c9217e5042
#
_entry.id   c7becf9132261590ede495c9217e5042
#
_cell.length_a   1.000
_cell.length_b   1.000
_cell.length_c   1.000
_cell.angle_alpha   90.00
_cell.angle_beta   90.00
_cell.angle_gamma   90.00
#
_symmetry.space_group_name_H-M   'P 1'
#
loop_
_entity.id
_entity.type
_entity.pdbx_description
1 polymer ?
#
loop_
_entity_poly.entity_id
_entity_poly.type
_entity_poly.pdbx_seq_one_letter_code
_entity_poly.pdbx_strand_id
1 'polypeptide(L)'
;MGRFYYMTCRNKECRYRIELREGPGMFLFAREKTLEKEILNGEREAPDEFKNLLKSGRGLDIVGNYLCPTCQEWKVENYPYILELIKASPYGTIRDYKVHFLNGNPKCKECGGELEFIIRPRSGKNRCPKCGTDNMRVSHFGYYD
;
A
#
# COMPACT_ATOMS: atom_id res chain seq x y z
N MET A 1 7.18 -12.83 -5.70
CA MET A 1 5.89 -13.43 -5.27
C MET A 1 5.13 -12.46 -4.41
N GLY A 2 3.94 -12.10 -4.82
CA GLY A 2 3.03 -11.26 -4.06
C GLY A 2 2.09 -12.06 -3.18
N ARG A 3 1.49 -11.41 -2.20
CA ARG A 3 0.42 -12.00 -1.37
C ARG A 3 -0.88 -11.25 -1.59
N PHE A 4 -1.97 -11.99 -1.56
CA PHE A 4 -3.29 -11.39 -1.50
C PHE A 4 -4.04 -11.90 -0.26
N TYR A 5 -4.99 -11.12 0.20
CA TYR A 5 -5.87 -11.51 1.29
C TYR A 5 -7.20 -10.77 1.17
N TYR A 6 -8.22 -11.37 1.75
CA TYR A 6 -9.54 -10.76 1.80
C TYR A 6 -9.77 -10.09 3.14
N MET A 7 -10.26 -8.87 3.10
CA MET A 7 -10.82 -8.18 4.26
C MET A 7 -12.34 -8.20 4.13
N THR A 8 -13.01 -8.69 5.15
CA THR A 8 -14.47 -8.84 5.18
C THR A 8 -15.03 -8.14 6.41
N CYS A 9 -16.08 -7.36 6.24
CA CYS A 9 -16.81 -6.77 7.35
C CYS A 9 -17.65 -7.85 8.05
N ARG A 10 -17.51 -7.93 9.38
CA ARG A 10 -18.29 -8.89 10.18
C ARG A 10 -19.73 -8.48 10.42
N ASN A 11 -20.06 -7.20 10.15
CA ASN A 11 -21.43 -6.75 10.25
C ASN A 11 -22.27 -7.45 9.19
N LYS A 12 -23.21 -8.28 9.63
CA LYS A 12 -24.05 -9.10 8.76
C LYS A 12 -24.91 -8.30 7.79
N GLU A 13 -25.25 -7.08 8.15
CA GLU A 13 -26.02 -6.16 7.30
C GLU A 13 -25.15 -5.50 6.22
N CYS A 14 -23.86 -5.28 6.51
CA CYS A 14 -22.94 -4.63 5.58
C CYS A 14 -22.31 -5.60 4.59
N ARG A 15 -21.66 -6.64 5.08
CA ARG A 15 -20.98 -7.70 4.30
C ARG A 15 -19.94 -7.18 3.29
N TYR A 16 -19.40 -6.00 3.48
CA TYR A 16 -18.37 -5.47 2.60
C TYR A 16 -17.15 -6.39 2.57
N ARG A 17 -16.66 -6.68 1.37
CA ARG A 17 -15.49 -7.53 1.16
C ARG A 17 -14.62 -6.96 0.06
N ILE A 18 -13.32 -7.03 0.26
CA ILE A 18 -12.33 -6.61 -0.74
C ILE A 18 -11.11 -7.52 -0.71
N GLU A 19 -10.54 -7.77 -1.88
CA GLU A 19 -9.22 -8.36 -2.03
C GLU A 19 -8.16 -7.26 -1.95
N LEU A 20 -7.21 -7.42 -1.05
CA LEU A 20 -6.05 -6.54 -0.91
C LEU A 20 -4.79 -7.29 -1.32
N ARG A 21 -3.76 -6.56 -1.70
CA ARG A 21 -2.51 -7.14 -2.19
C ARG A 21 -1.31 -6.51 -1.52
N GLU A 22 -0.30 -7.33 -1.23
CA GLU A 22 0.99 -6.91 -0.72
C GLU A 22 2.11 -7.52 -1.55
N GLY A 23 3.09 -6.70 -1.89
CA GLY A 23 4.24 -7.09 -2.67
C GLY A 23 3.94 -7.26 -4.16
N PRO A 24 4.98 -7.30 -4.98
CA PRO A 24 4.82 -7.48 -6.42
C PRO A 24 4.66 -8.95 -6.78
N GLY A 25 3.89 -9.25 -7.81
CA GLY A 25 4.05 -10.47 -8.56
C GLY A 25 5.34 -10.40 -9.39
N MET A 26 5.70 -11.49 -10.07
CA MET A 26 6.94 -11.56 -10.86
C MET A 26 7.07 -10.43 -11.88
N PHE A 27 5.99 -10.11 -12.56
CA PHE A 27 5.96 -9.04 -13.57
C PHE A 27 6.24 -7.66 -12.96
N LEU A 28 5.58 -7.33 -11.87
CA LEU A 28 5.78 -6.04 -11.20
C LEU A 28 7.14 -5.94 -10.52
N PHE A 29 7.67 -7.05 -10.03
CA PHE A 29 9.01 -7.08 -9.45
C PHE A 29 10.08 -6.64 -10.46
N ALA A 30 10.01 -7.15 -11.68
CA ALA A 30 10.93 -6.74 -12.76
C ALA A 30 10.79 -5.24 -13.06
N ARG A 31 9.56 -4.73 -13.09
CA ARG A 31 9.28 -3.31 -13.30
C ARG A 31 9.83 -2.44 -12.17
N GLU A 32 9.67 -2.87 -10.92
CA GLU A 32 10.24 -2.18 -9.76
C GLU A 32 11.76 -2.05 -9.87
N LYS A 33 12.45 -3.13 -10.22
CA LYS A 33 13.91 -3.13 -10.39
C LYS A 33 14.37 -2.24 -11.53
N THR A 34 13.66 -2.24 -12.64
CA THR A 34 13.94 -1.34 -13.76
C THR A 34 13.78 0.13 -13.35
N LEU A 35 12.69 0.45 -12.66
CA LEU A 35 12.42 1.80 -12.20
C LEU A 35 13.46 2.30 -11.19
N GLU A 36 13.88 1.45 -10.25
CA GLU A 36 14.97 1.76 -9.33
C GLU A 36 16.26 2.15 -10.07
N LYS A 37 16.65 1.37 -11.07
CA LYS A 37 17.83 1.63 -11.89
C LYS A 37 17.72 2.96 -12.64
N GLU A 38 16.59 3.22 -13.27
CA GLU A 38 16.35 4.46 -14.02
C GLU A 38 16.48 5.69 -13.10
N ILE A 39 15.94 5.62 -11.91
CA ILE A 39 16.04 6.71 -10.94
C ILE A 39 17.49 6.91 -10.46
N LEU A 40 18.18 5.83 -10.12
CA LEU A 40 19.57 5.88 -9.63
C LEU A 40 20.54 6.35 -10.72
N ASN A 41 20.27 6.04 -11.97
CA ASN A 41 21.10 6.46 -13.10
C ASN A 41 20.77 7.88 -13.60
N GLY A 42 19.75 8.53 -13.07
CA GLY A 42 19.33 9.85 -13.50
C GLY A 42 18.48 9.86 -14.79
N GLU A 43 18.10 8.71 -15.29
CA GLU A 43 17.24 8.58 -16.48
C GLU A 43 15.78 8.95 -16.18
N ARG A 44 15.40 8.91 -14.92
CA ARG A 44 14.06 9.25 -14.46
C ARG A 44 14.14 10.21 -13.28
N GLU A 45 13.37 11.30 -13.37
CA GLU A 45 13.27 12.26 -12.27
C GLU A 45 12.58 11.68 -11.07
N ALA A 46 13.08 12.04 -9.89
CA ALA A 46 12.48 11.69 -8.61
C ALA A 46 12.81 12.77 -7.59
N PRO A 47 11.98 12.98 -6.55
CA PRO A 47 12.34 13.85 -5.44
C PRO A 47 13.65 13.43 -4.78
N ASP A 48 14.44 14.39 -4.30
CA ASP A 48 15.74 14.11 -3.67
C ASP A 48 15.62 13.14 -2.49
N GLU A 49 14.60 13.31 -1.66
CA GLU A 49 14.32 12.38 -0.56
C GLU A 49 14.11 10.95 -1.03
N PHE A 50 13.37 10.79 -2.12
CA PHE A 50 13.12 9.48 -2.72
C PHE A 50 14.41 8.84 -3.24
N LYS A 51 15.23 9.60 -3.96
CA LYS A 51 16.56 9.14 -4.44
C LYS A 51 17.46 8.74 -3.28
N ASN A 52 17.50 9.54 -2.22
CA ASN A 52 18.34 9.27 -1.06
C ASN A 52 17.93 7.97 -0.35
N LEU A 53 16.64 7.70 -0.24
CA LEU A 53 16.13 6.44 0.30
C LEU A 53 16.54 5.24 -0.55
N LEU A 54 16.46 5.35 -1.88
CA LEU A 54 16.95 4.30 -2.77
C LEU A 54 18.45 4.07 -2.61
N LYS A 55 19.24 5.12 -2.54
CA LYS A 55 20.70 5.04 -2.32
C LYS A 55 21.05 4.40 -0.98
N SER A 56 20.22 4.58 0.03
CA SER A 56 20.41 3.96 1.35
C SER A 56 20.04 2.47 1.39
N GLY A 57 19.56 1.90 0.29
CA GLY A 57 19.21 0.49 0.20
C GLY A 57 17.72 0.19 0.44
N ARG A 58 16.87 1.21 0.58
CA ARG A 58 15.43 1.00 0.67
C ARG A 58 14.89 0.56 -0.68
N GLY A 59 14.01 -0.45 -0.66
CA GLY A 59 13.35 -0.92 -1.86
C GLY A 59 12.16 -0.03 -2.26
N LEU A 60 11.93 0.05 -3.56
CA LEU A 60 10.75 0.68 -4.14
C LEU A 60 9.67 -0.38 -4.31
N ASP A 61 8.44 -0.04 -3.93
CA ASP A 61 7.25 -0.86 -4.14
C ASP A 61 6.28 -0.14 -5.08
N ILE A 62 5.47 -0.90 -5.80
CA ILE A 62 4.46 -0.35 -6.70
C ILE A 62 3.05 -0.65 -6.20
N VAL A 63 2.79 -1.87 -5.75
CA VAL A 63 1.46 -2.28 -5.30
C VAL A 63 1.15 -1.72 -3.92
N GLY A 64 0.06 -0.99 -3.80
CA GLY A 64 -0.38 -0.43 -2.53
C GLY A 64 -1.88 -0.57 -2.31
N ASN A 65 -2.29 -0.57 -1.06
CA ASN A 65 -3.68 -0.58 -0.64
C ASN A 65 -4.07 0.82 -0.15
N TYR A 66 -5.19 1.31 -0.60
CA TYR A 66 -5.64 2.67 -0.36
C TYR A 66 -7.10 2.71 0.07
N LEU A 67 -7.43 3.67 0.91
CA LEU A 67 -8.81 4.05 1.20
C LEU A 67 -9.16 5.31 0.42
N CYS A 68 -10.27 5.29 -0.31
CA CYS A 68 -10.87 6.51 -0.85
C CYS A 68 -12.00 6.96 0.08
N PRO A 69 -11.84 8.06 0.83
CA PRO A 69 -12.86 8.51 1.77
C PRO A 69 -14.17 8.93 1.07
N THR A 70 -14.05 9.52 -0.12
CA THR A 70 -15.20 9.98 -0.90
C THR A 70 -16.04 8.81 -1.46
N CYS A 71 -15.37 7.83 -2.08
CA CYS A 71 -16.03 6.63 -2.59
C CYS A 71 -16.42 5.65 -1.49
N GLN A 72 -15.86 5.80 -0.29
CA GLN A 72 -16.02 4.86 0.83
C GLN A 72 -15.65 3.43 0.43
N GLU A 73 -14.48 3.29 -0.19
CA GLU A 73 -13.97 2.01 -0.66
C GLU A 73 -12.46 1.90 -0.48
N TRP A 74 -12.00 0.70 -0.21
CA TRP A 74 -10.60 0.35 -0.30
C TRP A 74 -10.28 -0.05 -1.74
N LYS A 75 -9.08 0.35 -2.20
CA LYS A 75 -8.63 0.12 -3.56
C LYS A 75 -7.20 -0.39 -3.57
N VAL A 76 -6.90 -1.30 -4.48
CA VAL A 76 -5.54 -1.72 -4.80
C VAL A 76 -5.08 -0.95 -6.03
N GLU A 77 -4.01 -0.19 -5.90
CA GLU A 77 -3.50 0.68 -6.97
C GLU A 77 -1.99 0.54 -7.13
N ASN A 78 -1.51 0.87 -8.31
CA ASN A 78 -0.10 0.77 -8.68
C ASN A 78 0.52 2.16 -8.77
N TYR A 79 1.01 2.67 -7.64
CA TYR A 79 1.74 3.93 -7.57
C TYR A 79 3.10 3.68 -6.92
N PRO A 80 4.21 4.03 -7.58
CA PRO A 80 5.53 3.81 -6.98
C PRO A 80 5.73 4.57 -5.68
N TYR A 81 6.19 3.86 -4.64
CA TYR A 81 6.44 4.43 -3.33
C TYR A 81 7.60 3.73 -2.62
N ILE A 82 8.13 4.38 -1.60
CA ILE A 82 9.09 3.82 -0.66
C ILE A 82 8.54 3.98 0.75
N LEU A 83 8.64 2.93 1.57
CA LEU A 83 8.35 3.00 2.99
C LEU A 83 9.63 3.26 3.77
N GLU A 84 9.66 4.39 4.48
CA GLU A 84 10.73 4.73 5.41
C GLU A 84 10.33 4.33 6.82
N LEU A 85 11.16 3.52 7.48
CA LEU A 85 10.93 3.16 8.88
C LEU A 85 11.30 4.34 9.77
N ILE A 86 10.30 4.91 10.45
CA ILE A 86 10.49 6.05 11.36
C ILE A 86 10.77 5.59 12.78
N LYS A 87 10.01 4.58 13.24
CA LYS A 87 10.11 4.07 14.61
C LYS A 87 9.83 2.58 14.65
N ALA A 88 10.62 1.87 15.45
CA ALA A 88 10.38 0.47 15.76
C ALA A 88 10.49 0.25 17.26
N SER A 89 9.62 -0.60 17.82
CA SER A 89 9.76 -1.03 19.21
C SER A 89 10.97 -1.96 19.35
N PRO A 90 11.56 -2.09 20.58
CA PRO A 90 12.70 -2.97 20.80
C PRO A 90 12.50 -4.42 20.39
N TYR A 91 11.24 -4.87 20.42
CA TYR A 91 10.86 -6.24 20.06
C TYR A 91 10.32 -6.37 18.63
N GLY A 92 10.36 -5.30 17.82
CA GLY A 92 9.91 -5.30 16.44
C GLY A 92 8.39 -5.48 16.25
N THR A 93 7.60 -5.36 17.31
CA THR A 93 6.15 -5.55 17.28
C THR A 93 5.41 -4.31 16.78
N ILE A 94 5.99 -3.13 17.00
CA ILE A 94 5.43 -1.85 16.55
C ILE A 94 6.43 -1.23 15.59
N ARG A 95 5.98 -0.91 14.39
CA ARG A 95 6.78 -0.24 13.37
C ARG A 95 5.95 0.87 12.74
N ASP A 96 6.47 2.09 12.84
CA ASP A 96 5.86 3.25 12.20
C ASP A 96 6.64 3.56 10.91
N TYR A 97 5.90 3.73 9.83
CA TYR A 97 6.46 4.04 8.52
C TYR A 97 5.93 5.37 8.01
N LYS A 98 6.78 6.06 7.26
CA LYS A 98 6.39 7.18 6.42
C LYS A 98 6.43 6.72 4.97
N VAL A 99 5.38 7.00 4.21
CA VAL A 99 5.33 6.69 2.78
C VAL A 99 5.84 7.89 1.98
N HIS A 100 6.70 7.59 1.01
CA HIS A 100 7.20 8.58 0.04
C HIS A 100 6.76 8.15 -1.35
N PHE A 101 5.95 8.97 -2.02
CA PHE A 101 5.49 8.68 -3.38
C PHE A 101 6.40 9.30 -4.42
N LEU A 102 6.68 8.57 -5.50
CA LEU A 102 7.50 9.06 -6.61
C LEU A 102 6.85 10.25 -7.32
N ASN A 103 5.53 10.19 -7.55
CA ASN A 103 4.78 11.17 -8.34
C ASN A 103 3.77 11.98 -7.50
N GLY A 104 4.04 12.17 -6.21
CA GLY A 104 3.14 12.85 -5.29
C GLY A 104 1.99 11.96 -4.79
N ASN A 105 1.11 12.53 -3.97
CA ASN A 105 0.01 11.81 -3.36
C ASN A 105 -0.97 11.27 -4.42
N PRO A 106 -1.30 9.96 -4.38
CA PRO A 106 -2.22 9.36 -5.34
C PRO A 106 -3.63 9.93 -5.24
N LYS A 107 -4.28 10.00 -6.39
CA LYS A 107 -5.67 10.45 -6.53
C LYS A 107 -6.55 9.28 -6.96
N CYS A 108 -7.79 9.27 -6.47
CA CYS A 108 -8.77 8.29 -6.90
C CYS A 108 -9.13 8.49 -8.38
N LYS A 109 -9.05 7.41 -9.15
CA LYS A 109 -9.37 7.46 -10.59
C LYS A 109 -10.84 7.70 -10.88
N GLU A 110 -11.71 7.39 -9.92
CA GLU A 110 -13.16 7.53 -10.09
C GLU A 110 -13.67 8.90 -9.66
N CYS A 111 -13.25 9.41 -8.50
CA CYS A 111 -13.76 10.67 -7.95
C CYS A 111 -12.75 11.81 -7.95
N GLY A 112 -11.47 11.55 -8.21
CA GLY A 112 -10.41 12.56 -8.18
C GLY A 112 -9.96 12.99 -6.79
N GLY A 113 -10.55 12.45 -5.73
CA GLY A 113 -10.19 12.76 -4.35
C GLY A 113 -8.85 12.11 -3.94
N GLU A 114 -8.25 12.62 -2.88
CA GLU A 114 -7.02 12.05 -2.36
C GLU A 114 -7.24 10.67 -1.76
N LEU A 115 -6.30 9.75 -2.04
CA LEU A 115 -6.29 8.41 -1.47
C LEU A 115 -5.47 8.39 -0.19
N GLU A 116 -5.95 7.66 0.80
CA GLU A 116 -5.22 7.39 2.04
C GLU A 116 -4.49 6.05 1.92
N PHE A 117 -3.17 6.07 2.11
CA PHE A 117 -2.36 4.85 2.05
C PHE A 117 -2.56 4.00 3.30
N ILE A 118 -2.80 2.70 3.11
CA ILE A 118 -2.96 1.74 4.20
C ILE A 118 -1.71 0.87 4.25
N ILE A 119 -0.85 1.12 5.24
CA ILE A 119 0.46 0.45 5.34
C ILE A 119 0.29 -1.05 5.60
N ARG A 120 -0.53 -1.42 6.55
CA ARG A 120 -0.79 -2.83 6.92
C ARG A 120 -2.22 -3.00 7.38
N PRO A 121 -3.11 -3.45 6.51
CA PRO A 121 -4.46 -3.79 6.95
C PRO A 121 -4.42 -4.92 7.98
N ARG A 122 -5.15 -4.76 9.05
CA ARG A 122 -5.20 -5.74 10.16
C ARG A 122 -6.62 -5.98 10.61
N SER A 123 -6.90 -7.22 10.99
CA SER A 123 -8.19 -7.58 11.59
C SER A 123 -8.47 -6.73 12.84
N GLY A 124 -9.68 -6.20 12.93
CA GLY A 124 -10.15 -5.43 14.09
C GLY A 124 -9.53 -4.06 14.29
N LYS A 125 -8.57 -3.65 13.46
CA LYS A 125 -7.92 -2.34 13.55
C LYS A 125 -8.29 -1.40 12.41
N ASN A 126 -8.92 -1.92 11.37
CA ASN A 126 -9.34 -1.13 10.22
C ASN A 126 -10.85 -1.00 10.19
N ARG A 127 -11.30 0.22 10.01
CA ARG A 127 -12.70 0.55 9.93
C ARG A 127 -13.26 0.12 8.59
N CYS A 128 -14.47 -0.46 8.58
CA CYS A 128 -15.17 -0.73 7.34
C CYS A 128 -15.54 0.58 6.65
N PRO A 129 -15.13 0.79 5.38
CA PRO A 129 -15.44 2.04 4.69
C PRO A 129 -16.92 2.22 4.38
N LYS A 130 -17.69 1.14 4.36
CA LYS A 130 -19.13 1.18 4.05
C LYS A 130 -19.99 1.48 5.28
N CYS A 131 -19.79 0.77 6.40
CA CYS A 131 -20.62 0.94 7.59
C CYS A 131 -19.94 1.69 8.73
N GLY A 132 -18.64 1.95 8.64
CA GLY A 132 -17.88 2.72 9.61
C GLY A 132 -17.56 1.99 10.92
N THR A 133 -17.88 0.71 11.06
CA THR A 133 -17.59 -0.08 12.26
C THR A 133 -16.18 -0.68 12.21
N ASP A 134 -15.57 -0.91 13.37
CA ASP A 134 -14.23 -1.53 13.48
C ASP A 134 -14.31 -3.06 13.39
N ASN A 135 -15.03 -3.57 12.39
CA ASN A 135 -15.35 -5.00 12.23
C ASN A 135 -14.71 -5.65 11.03
N MET A 136 -13.70 -5.04 10.42
CA MET A 136 -12.98 -5.66 9.32
C MET A 136 -12.11 -6.81 9.80
N ARG A 137 -12.15 -7.92 9.08
CA ARG A 137 -11.42 -9.15 9.40
C ARG A 137 -10.69 -9.68 8.18
N VAL A 138 -9.44 -10.13 8.37
CA VAL A 138 -8.74 -10.96 7.38
C VAL A 138 -9.38 -12.33 7.39
N SER A 139 -9.96 -12.73 6.26
CA SER A 139 -10.70 -14.01 6.16
C SER A 139 -9.97 -15.09 5.38
N HIS A 140 -9.04 -14.71 4.53
CA HIS A 140 -8.30 -15.64 3.68
C HIS A 140 -7.05 -14.97 3.13
N PHE A 141 -6.00 -15.74 2.83
CA PHE A 141 -4.83 -15.24 2.15
C PHE A 141 -4.23 -16.29 1.21
N GLY A 142 -3.47 -15.83 0.22
CA GLY A 142 -2.78 -16.67 -0.74
C GLY A 142 -1.63 -15.91 -1.40
N TYR A 143 -1.05 -16.52 -2.44
CA TYR A 143 0.06 -15.94 -3.19
C TYR A 143 -0.32 -15.78 -4.65
N TYR A 144 0.32 -14.81 -5.32
CA TYR A 144 0.17 -14.60 -6.76
C TYR A 144 1.52 -14.22 -7.39
N ASP A 145 1.63 -14.40 -8.70
CA ASP A 145 2.78 -14.02 -9.51
C ASP A 145 2.48 -12.87 -10.49
#